data_7a87e6a25a4abca8b086e69bd6bd792c
#
_entry.id   7a87e6a25a4abca8b086e69bd6bd792c
#
_cell.length_a   1.000
_cell.length_b   1.000
_cell.length_c   1.000
_cell.angle_alpha   90.00
_cell.angle_beta   90.00
_cell.angle_gamma   90.00
#
_symmetry.space_group_name_H-M   'P 1'
#
loop_
_entity.id
_entity.type
_entity.pdbx_description
1 polymer ?
#
loop_
_entity_poly.entity_id
_entity_poly.type
_entity_poly.pdbx_seq_one_letter_code
_entity_poly.pdbx_strand_id
1 'polypeptide(L)'
;MPLVAMTREMGSLGMDVARILESELKVPLVYHEMINHLADKMRLRKSHVIRLLGGKANLLERLTADKTSLSIYTADEMLRVASKGAVMRGWGAAHLLRPVTHAVCVRICAPFDVRVKRMMSRLDTSDRESVATEIRASDEAQGAIAKRHFGVDWSDPEGYDLSLNTERMTVEQCAEEIIRVAKQPEFRETEDSRKALADLALQANVRAALRADPVTRGLSFSVDTDGAKIRMRGIVATREESNGAARVVMAVPGVMSVKNELRVTAEIRSPMGE
;
A
#
# COMPACT_ATOMS: atom_id res chain seq x y z
N MET A 1 4.07 -19.11 1.22
CA MET A 1 2.65 -19.03 0.79
C MET A 1 2.54 -18.08 -0.40
N PRO A 2 1.64 -18.31 -1.39
CA PRO A 2 1.55 -17.42 -2.55
C PRO A 2 1.20 -15.98 -2.14
N LEU A 3 1.95 -15.02 -2.68
CA LEU A 3 1.71 -13.60 -2.47
C LEU A 3 1.76 -12.90 -3.82
N VAL A 4 0.63 -12.35 -4.26
CA VAL A 4 0.50 -11.62 -5.52
C VAL A 4 0.03 -10.20 -5.25
N ALA A 5 0.79 -9.23 -5.72
CA ALA A 5 0.50 -7.82 -5.56
C ALA A 5 0.15 -7.19 -6.91
N MET A 6 -1.09 -6.73 -7.05
CA MET A 6 -1.62 -6.31 -8.34
C MET A 6 -1.90 -4.80 -8.39
N THR A 7 -1.39 -4.17 -9.43
CA THR A 7 -1.84 -2.87 -9.92
C THR A 7 -2.70 -3.08 -11.16
N ARG A 8 -3.79 -2.34 -11.29
CA ARG A 8 -4.69 -2.46 -12.44
C ARG A 8 -5.21 -1.11 -12.91
N GLU A 9 -5.39 -0.98 -14.20
CA GLU A 9 -6.13 0.12 -14.80
C GLU A 9 -7.64 -0.11 -14.74
N MET A 10 -8.46 0.94 -14.62
CA MET A 10 -9.92 0.82 -14.68
C MET A 10 -10.34 0.32 -16.07
N GLY A 11 -11.17 -0.72 -16.12
CA GLY A 11 -11.60 -1.35 -17.37
C GLY A 11 -10.63 -2.36 -17.99
N SER A 12 -9.50 -2.66 -17.32
CA SER A 12 -8.51 -3.65 -17.77
C SER A 12 -8.85 -5.11 -17.41
N LEU A 13 -10.02 -5.41 -16.85
CA LEU A 13 -10.43 -6.74 -16.36
C LEU A 13 -9.55 -7.30 -15.21
N GLY A 14 -8.71 -6.48 -14.60
CA GLY A 14 -7.82 -6.94 -13.52
C GLY A 14 -8.54 -7.46 -12.28
N MET A 15 -9.84 -7.13 -12.08
CA MET A 15 -10.65 -7.74 -11.01
C MET A 15 -10.99 -9.19 -11.33
N ASP A 16 -11.28 -9.46 -12.59
CA ASP A 16 -11.65 -10.81 -13.03
C ASP A 16 -10.43 -11.73 -12.98
N VAL A 17 -9.25 -11.23 -13.36
CA VAL A 17 -7.96 -11.92 -13.15
C VAL A 17 -7.72 -12.20 -11.66
N ALA A 18 -7.93 -11.21 -10.78
CA ALA A 18 -7.72 -11.39 -9.34
C ALA A 18 -8.63 -12.44 -8.72
N ARG A 19 -9.88 -12.58 -9.18
CA ARG A 19 -10.81 -13.63 -8.72
C ARG A 19 -10.36 -15.04 -9.12
N ILE A 20 -9.83 -15.21 -10.33
CA ILE A 20 -9.25 -16.49 -10.73
C ILE A 20 -8.05 -16.83 -9.86
N LEU A 21 -7.15 -15.85 -9.62
CA LEU A 21 -6.01 -16.07 -8.74
C LEU A 21 -6.41 -16.44 -7.31
N GLU A 22 -7.44 -15.79 -6.74
CA GLU A 22 -7.99 -16.15 -5.43
C GLU A 22 -8.43 -17.61 -5.37
N SER A 23 -9.18 -18.05 -6.37
CA SER A 23 -9.68 -19.42 -6.46
C SER A 23 -8.56 -20.45 -6.65
N GLU A 24 -7.66 -20.21 -7.59
CA GLU A 24 -6.60 -21.15 -7.98
C GLU A 24 -5.47 -21.26 -6.96
N LEU A 25 -5.08 -20.12 -6.35
CA LEU A 25 -4.02 -20.07 -5.34
C LEU A 25 -4.55 -20.39 -3.93
N LYS A 26 -5.86 -20.42 -3.75
CA LYS A 26 -6.55 -20.66 -2.45
C LYS A 26 -6.07 -19.70 -1.36
N VAL A 27 -5.91 -18.44 -1.72
CA VAL A 27 -5.55 -17.35 -0.81
C VAL A 27 -6.57 -16.21 -0.95
N PRO A 28 -6.82 -15.42 0.10
CA PRO A 28 -7.85 -14.37 0.05
C PRO A 28 -7.51 -13.26 -0.94
N LEU A 29 -8.54 -12.75 -1.62
CA LEU A 29 -8.47 -11.51 -2.39
C LEU A 29 -8.74 -10.31 -1.46
N VAL A 30 -7.69 -9.55 -1.18
CA VAL A 30 -7.72 -8.46 -0.19
C VAL A 30 -8.06 -7.13 -0.84
N TYR A 31 -9.24 -6.64 -0.52
CA TYR A 31 -9.69 -5.29 -0.83
C TYR A 31 -10.78 -4.80 0.15
N HIS A 32 -11.85 -5.58 0.32
CA HIS A 32 -13.01 -5.15 1.12
C HIS A 32 -12.80 -5.24 2.62
N GLU A 33 -12.08 -6.26 3.10
CA GLU A 33 -11.78 -6.42 4.53
C GLU A 33 -10.95 -5.25 5.05
N MET A 34 -9.96 -4.83 4.27
CA MET A 34 -9.14 -3.66 4.55
C MET A 34 -9.97 -2.38 4.73
N ILE A 35 -11.00 -2.17 3.89
CA ILE A 35 -11.85 -0.98 3.97
C ILE A 35 -12.60 -0.91 5.31
N ASN A 36 -13.07 -2.05 5.83
CA ASN A 36 -13.76 -2.10 7.11
C ASN A 36 -12.84 -1.66 8.25
N HIS A 37 -11.64 -2.25 8.35
CA HIS A 37 -10.68 -1.92 9.37
C HIS A 37 -10.18 -0.46 9.28
N LEU A 38 -9.98 0.05 8.06
CA LEU A 38 -9.61 1.46 7.86
C LEU A 38 -10.73 2.42 8.30
N ALA A 39 -11.97 2.10 7.98
CA ALA A 39 -13.12 2.89 8.37
C ALA A 39 -13.20 3.01 9.91
N ASP A 40 -13.01 1.90 10.60
CA ASP A 40 -13.00 1.85 12.06
C ASP A 40 -11.80 2.62 12.66
N LYS A 41 -10.57 2.36 12.19
CA LYS A 41 -9.36 3.04 12.67
C LYS A 41 -9.40 4.56 12.44
N MET A 42 -9.94 5.01 11.33
CA MET A 42 -10.03 6.43 10.97
C MET A 42 -11.32 7.10 11.45
N ARG A 43 -12.26 6.35 12.01
CA ARG A 43 -13.61 6.82 12.37
C ARG A 43 -14.34 7.46 11.20
N LEU A 44 -14.20 6.86 10.02
CA LEU A 44 -14.83 7.30 8.78
C LEU A 44 -15.91 6.31 8.33
N ARG A 45 -16.85 6.76 7.51
CA ARG A 45 -17.79 5.86 6.84
C ARG A 45 -17.06 5.04 5.77
N LYS A 46 -17.40 3.76 5.61
CA LYS A 46 -16.82 2.87 4.58
C LYS A 46 -16.84 3.47 3.18
N SER A 47 -17.96 4.12 2.81
CA SER A 47 -18.10 4.80 1.53
C SER A 47 -17.10 5.94 1.33
N HIS A 48 -16.73 6.64 2.40
CA HIS A 48 -15.71 7.69 2.38
C HIS A 48 -14.32 7.11 2.16
N VAL A 49 -13.96 6.03 2.87
CA VAL A 49 -12.68 5.32 2.66
C VAL A 49 -12.58 4.80 1.23
N ILE A 50 -13.64 4.20 0.68
CA ILE A 50 -13.68 3.72 -0.70
C ILE A 50 -13.40 4.86 -1.70
N ARG A 51 -14.03 6.04 -1.52
CA ARG A 51 -13.79 7.20 -2.39
C ARG A 51 -12.37 7.75 -2.26
N LEU A 52 -11.83 7.80 -1.05
CA LEU A 52 -10.44 8.25 -0.81
C LEU A 52 -9.42 7.32 -1.46
N LEU A 53 -9.54 6.01 -1.26
CA LEU A 53 -8.64 5.01 -1.85
C LEU A 53 -8.81 4.87 -3.36
N GLY A 54 -10.02 5.11 -3.87
CA GLY A 54 -10.34 5.07 -5.30
C GLY A 54 -10.09 6.38 -6.04
N GLY A 55 -9.64 7.43 -5.35
CA GLY A 55 -9.42 8.76 -5.95
C GLY A 55 -10.70 9.52 -6.32
N LYS A 56 -11.88 9.01 -5.93
CA LYS A 56 -13.21 9.58 -6.25
C LYS A 56 -13.73 10.53 -5.15
N ALA A 57 -12.91 10.86 -4.17
CA ALA A 57 -13.27 11.82 -3.13
C ALA A 57 -13.48 13.22 -3.73
N ASN A 58 -14.53 13.91 -3.31
CA ASN A 58 -14.79 15.28 -3.72
C ASN A 58 -13.75 16.25 -3.14
N LEU A 59 -13.74 17.52 -3.59
CA LEU A 59 -12.74 18.50 -3.19
C LEU A 59 -12.72 18.70 -1.66
N LEU A 60 -13.89 18.78 -1.02
CA LEU A 60 -14.01 18.94 0.43
C LEU A 60 -13.47 17.70 1.18
N GLU A 61 -13.82 16.50 0.73
CA GLU A 61 -13.30 15.26 1.29
C GLU A 61 -11.77 15.16 1.14
N ARG A 62 -11.21 15.63 0.01
CA ARG A 62 -9.75 15.66 -0.23
C ARG A 62 -9.03 16.67 0.65
N LEU A 63 -9.66 17.79 0.97
CA LEU A 63 -9.09 18.83 1.83
C LEU A 63 -9.16 18.45 3.31
N THR A 64 -10.24 17.78 3.72
CA THR A 64 -10.46 17.37 5.12
C THR A 64 -9.85 16.02 5.46
N ALA A 65 -9.52 15.18 4.46
CA ALA A 65 -8.95 13.86 4.70
C ALA A 65 -7.51 13.94 5.21
N ASP A 66 -7.24 13.27 6.31
CA ASP A 66 -5.88 13.00 6.75
C ASP A 66 -5.23 11.92 5.88
N LYS A 67 -4.65 12.38 4.76
CA LYS A 67 -4.01 11.51 3.77
C LYS A 67 -2.82 10.74 4.33
N THR A 68 -2.14 11.30 5.32
CA THR A 68 -1.00 10.66 5.98
C THR A 68 -1.47 9.50 6.84
N SER A 69 -2.51 9.69 7.65
CA SER A 69 -3.11 8.59 8.42
C SER A 69 -3.70 7.51 7.52
N LEU A 70 -4.40 7.88 6.45
CA LEU A 70 -4.93 6.91 5.48
C LEU A 70 -3.81 6.02 4.92
N SER A 71 -2.70 6.63 4.51
CA SER A 71 -1.55 5.92 3.96
C SER A 71 -0.91 4.95 4.96
N ILE A 72 -0.65 5.43 6.17
CA ILE A 72 -0.02 4.66 7.24
C ILE A 72 -0.88 3.45 7.63
N TYR A 73 -2.17 3.67 7.89
CA TYR A 73 -3.07 2.58 8.27
C TYR A 73 -3.35 1.61 7.13
N THR A 74 -3.37 2.10 5.87
CA THR A 74 -3.51 1.22 4.70
C THR A 74 -2.31 0.28 4.56
N ALA A 75 -1.09 0.81 4.69
CA ALA A 75 0.13 0.00 4.63
C ALA A 75 0.17 -1.05 5.76
N ASP A 76 -0.16 -0.66 7.00
CA ASP A 76 -0.23 -1.55 8.15
C ASP A 76 -1.21 -2.72 7.91
N GLU A 77 -2.41 -2.41 7.44
CA GLU A 77 -3.43 -3.42 7.19
C GLU A 77 -3.06 -4.35 6.04
N MET A 78 -2.50 -3.81 4.97
CA MET A 78 -2.03 -4.60 3.82
C MET A 78 -0.93 -5.59 4.23
N LEU A 79 0.08 -5.13 4.95
CA LEU A 79 1.21 -5.98 5.36
C LEU A 79 0.79 -7.03 6.38
N ARG A 80 -0.16 -6.72 7.26
CA ARG A 80 -0.74 -7.68 8.20
C ARG A 80 -1.41 -8.86 7.47
N VAL A 81 -2.08 -8.59 6.35
CA VAL A 81 -2.71 -9.65 5.54
C VAL A 81 -1.69 -10.35 4.66
N ALA A 82 -0.73 -9.63 4.08
CA ALA A 82 0.32 -10.18 3.23
C ALA A 82 1.10 -11.30 3.92
N SER A 83 1.32 -11.21 5.24
CA SER A 83 2.03 -12.23 6.02
C SER A 83 1.37 -13.61 6.02
N LYS A 84 0.11 -13.71 5.61
CA LYS A 84 -0.66 -14.97 5.52
C LYS A 84 -0.81 -15.49 4.09
N GLY A 85 -0.17 -14.82 3.11
CA GLY A 85 -0.42 -15.06 1.69
C GLY A 85 -1.75 -14.45 1.23
N ALA A 86 -1.74 -13.79 0.07
CA ALA A 86 -2.92 -13.12 -0.46
C ALA A 86 -2.76 -12.75 -1.93
N VAL A 87 -3.87 -12.52 -2.61
CA VAL A 87 -3.94 -11.68 -3.80
C VAL A 87 -4.33 -10.28 -3.35
N MET A 88 -3.39 -9.33 -3.43
CA MET A 88 -3.58 -7.96 -2.98
C MET A 88 -3.78 -7.03 -4.17
N ARG A 89 -4.79 -6.17 -4.10
CA ARG A 89 -5.17 -5.30 -5.21
C ARG A 89 -5.33 -3.84 -4.79
N GLY A 90 -4.73 -2.95 -5.59
CA GLY A 90 -4.89 -1.50 -5.43
C GLY A 90 -3.93 -0.88 -4.41
N TRP A 91 -4.08 0.39 -4.19
CA TRP A 91 -3.32 1.26 -3.29
C TRP A 91 -1.80 1.00 -3.31
N GLY A 92 -1.22 0.83 -4.49
CA GLY A 92 0.22 0.63 -4.59
C GLY A 92 0.73 -0.71 -4.04
N ALA A 93 -0.11 -1.74 -3.95
CA ALA A 93 0.27 -3.06 -3.41
C ALA A 93 1.56 -3.61 -4.03
N ALA A 94 1.71 -3.52 -5.36
CA ALA A 94 2.90 -3.97 -6.07
C ALA A 94 4.16 -3.20 -5.62
N HIS A 95 4.05 -1.89 -5.42
CA HIS A 95 5.19 -1.08 -4.97
C HIS A 95 5.51 -1.28 -3.49
N LEU A 96 4.47 -1.47 -2.65
CA LEU A 96 4.63 -1.75 -1.22
C LEU A 96 5.37 -3.08 -0.99
N LEU A 97 5.06 -4.10 -1.78
CA LEU A 97 5.61 -5.44 -1.64
C LEU A 97 6.83 -5.73 -2.53
N ARG A 98 7.26 -4.76 -3.36
CA ARG A 98 8.44 -4.90 -4.23
C ARG A 98 9.72 -5.35 -3.50
N PRO A 99 9.99 -4.93 -2.25
CA PRO A 99 11.15 -5.42 -1.49
C PRO A 99 11.05 -6.89 -1.05
N VAL A 100 9.87 -7.52 -1.15
CA VAL A 100 9.62 -8.90 -0.73
C VAL A 100 9.78 -9.83 -1.92
N THR A 101 10.91 -10.51 -2.04
CA THR A 101 11.29 -11.25 -3.24
C THR A 101 10.36 -12.40 -3.62
N HIS A 102 9.57 -12.93 -2.67
CA HIS A 102 8.55 -13.95 -2.99
C HIS A 102 7.17 -13.37 -3.36
N ALA A 103 7.01 -12.04 -3.40
CA ALA A 103 5.80 -11.40 -3.88
C ALA A 103 5.89 -11.17 -5.39
N VAL A 104 4.91 -11.68 -6.14
CA VAL A 104 4.81 -11.41 -7.58
C VAL A 104 4.09 -10.09 -7.79
N CYS A 105 4.81 -9.09 -8.29
CA CYS A 105 4.28 -7.74 -8.54
C CYS A 105 3.79 -7.63 -9.99
N VAL A 106 2.49 -7.41 -10.16
CA VAL A 106 1.83 -7.49 -11.47
C VAL A 106 1.08 -6.20 -11.81
N ARG A 107 1.17 -5.79 -13.08
CA ARG A 107 0.32 -4.76 -13.65
C ARG A 107 -0.61 -5.36 -14.69
N ILE A 108 -1.92 -5.10 -14.56
CA ILE A 108 -2.93 -5.46 -15.58
C ILE A 108 -3.39 -4.19 -16.26
N CYS A 109 -3.16 -4.10 -17.56
CA CYS A 109 -3.46 -2.93 -18.38
C CYS A 109 -4.28 -3.29 -19.64
N ALA A 110 -4.80 -2.28 -20.32
CA ALA A 110 -5.36 -2.37 -21.66
C ALA A 110 -5.34 -0.97 -22.31
N PRO A 111 -5.36 -0.88 -23.68
CA PRO A 111 -5.48 0.39 -24.37
C PRO A 111 -6.69 1.19 -23.89
N PHE A 112 -6.55 2.51 -23.84
CA PHE A 112 -7.56 3.42 -23.30
C PHE A 112 -8.95 3.21 -23.93
N ASP A 113 -9.03 3.11 -25.26
CA ASP A 113 -10.31 2.95 -25.96
C ASP A 113 -10.98 1.60 -25.68
N VAL A 114 -10.19 0.56 -25.51
CA VAL A 114 -10.69 -0.77 -25.10
C VAL A 114 -11.30 -0.69 -23.71
N ARG A 115 -10.63 0.01 -22.80
CA ARG A 115 -11.11 0.21 -21.41
C ARG A 115 -12.41 1.02 -21.38
N VAL A 116 -12.49 2.09 -22.18
CA VAL A 116 -13.70 2.92 -22.32
C VAL A 116 -14.87 2.06 -22.83
N LYS A 117 -14.66 1.31 -23.92
CA LYS A 117 -15.70 0.44 -24.50
C LYS A 117 -16.22 -0.59 -23.48
N ARG A 118 -15.32 -1.24 -22.74
CA ARG A 118 -15.67 -2.22 -21.70
C ARG A 118 -16.46 -1.59 -20.56
N MET A 119 -16.06 -0.40 -20.12
CA MET A 119 -16.76 0.30 -19.05
C MET A 119 -18.12 0.82 -19.49
N MET A 120 -18.27 1.30 -20.71
CA MET A 120 -19.59 1.66 -21.27
C MET A 120 -20.54 0.46 -21.27
N SER A 121 -20.09 -0.70 -21.75
CA SER A 121 -20.88 -1.94 -21.71
C SER A 121 -21.23 -2.37 -20.29
N ARG A 122 -20.28 -2.27 -19.34
CA ARG A 122 -20.51 -2.68 -17.93
C ARG A 122 -21.47 -1.76 -17.19
N LEU A 123 -21.50 -0.46 -17.53
CA LEU A 123 -22.36 0.55 -16.91
C LEU A 123 -23.68 0.75 -17.67
N ASP A 124 -23.88 0.01 -18.75
CA ASP A 124 -25.04 0.13 -19.66
C ASP A 124 -25.29 1.58 -20.06
N THR A 125 -24.23 2.25 -20.57
CA THR A 125 -24.29 3.66 -20.97
C THR A 125 -23.71 3.89 -22.35
N SER A 126 -24.27 4.86 -23.08
CA SER A 126 -23.75 5.38 -24.34
C SER A 126 -22.87 6.63 -24.17
N ASP A 127 -22.77 7.19 -22.94
CA ASP A 127 -21.98 8.39 -22.64
C ASP A 127 -20.50 8.06 -22.55
N ARG A 128 -19.84 8.06 -23.73
CA ARG A 128 -18.39 7.79 -23.86
C ARG A 128 -17.55 8.84 -23.13
N GLU A 129 -17.96 10.11 -23.17
CA GLU A 129 -17.15 11.20 -22.62
C GLU A 129 -17.10 11.14 -21.08
N SER A 130 -18.23 10.90 -20.46
CA SER A 130 -18.30 10.68 -19.01
C SER A 130 -17.44 9.49 -18.58
N VAL A 131 -17.54 8.36 -19.27
CA VAL A 131 -16.75 7.15 -18.99
C VAL A 131 -15.25 7.40 -19.17
N ALA A 132 -14.87 8.07 -20.26
CA ALA A 132 -13.47 8.42 -20.54
C ALA A 132 -12.89 9.33 -19.45
N THR A 133 -13.67 10.31 -19.01
CA THR A 133 -13.28 11.22 -17.91
C THR A 133 -13.09 10.46 -16.60
N GLU A 134 -13.98 9.53 -16.26
CA GLU A 134 -13.86 8.71 -15.06
C GLU A 134 -12.61 7.81 -15.09
N ILE A 135 -12.27 7.23 -16.24
CA ILE A 135 -11.07 6.40 -16.41
C ILE A 135 -9.82 7.25 -16.23
N ARG A 136 -9.72 8.44 -16.85
CA ARG A 136 -8.58 9.35 -16.67
C ARG A 136 -8.41 9.75 -15.20
N ALA A 137 -9.48 10.15 -14.54
CA ALA A 137 -9.45 10.51 -13.13
C ALA A 137 -8.99 9.34 -12.24
N SER A 138 -9.37 8.11 -12.57
CA SER A 138 -8.90 6.91 -11.87
C SER A 138 -7.40 6.68 -12.09
N ASP A 139 -6.92 6.82 -13.32
CA ASP A 139 -5.49 6.63 -13.65
C ASP A 139 -4.63 7.70 -12.96
N GLU A 140 -5.04 8.96 -13.00
CA GLU A 140 -4.39 10.07 -12.31
C GLU A 140 -4.32 9.84 -10.78
N ALA A 141 -5.41 9.34 -10.19
CA ALA A 141 -5.44 9.04 -8.75
C ALA A 141 -4.45 7.92 -8.38
N GLN A 142 -4.36 6.87 -9.18
CA GLN A 142 -3.37 5.80 -8.97
C GLN A 142 -1.93 6.31 -9.14
N GLY A 143 -1.67 7.10 -10.18
CA GLY A 143 -0.37 7.74 -10.40
C GLY A 143 0.03 8.66 -9.24
N ALA A 144 -0.90 9.45 -8.72
CA ALA A 144 -0.66 10.33 -7.58
C ALA A 144 -0.34 9.56 -6.29
N ILE A 145 -0.97 8.41 -6.06
CA ILE A 145 -0.65 7.51 -4.94
C ILE A 145 0.77 6.95 -5.10
N ALA A 146 1.09 6.38 -6.26
CA ALA A 146 2.40 5.79 -6.54
C ALA A 146 3.52 6.83 -6.39
N LYS A 147 3.34 8.02 -6.98
CA LYS A 147 4.32 9.10 -6.89
C LYS A 147 4.52 9.61 -5.46
N ARG A 148 3.43 9.82 -4.73
CA ARG A 148 3.48 10.38 -3.36
C ARG A 148 4.10 9.43 -2.34
N HIS A 149 3.71 8.15 -2.38
CA HIS A 149 4.05 7.21 -1.30
C HIS A 149 5.27 6.34 -1.62
N PHE A 150 5.56 6.14 -2.91
CA PHE A 150 6.65 5.27 -3.35
C PHE A 150 7.68 5.98 -4.24
N GLY A 151 7.41 7.22 -4.69
CA GLY A 151 8.32 8.00 -5.52
C GLY A 151 8.42 7.51 -6.96
N VAL A 152 7.53 6.62 -7.41
CA VAL A 152 7.58 5.91 -8.70
C VAL A 152 6.48 6.36 -9.66
N ASP A 153 6.70 6.13 -10.95
CA ASP A 153 5.65 6.14 -11.96
C ASP A 153 4.99 4.77 -11.99
N TRP A 154 3.68 4.72 -11.71
CA TRP A 154 2.92 3.46 -11.69
C TRP A 154 2.75 2.82 -13.07
N SER A 155 3.00 3.56 -14.15
CA SER A 155 2.96 3.06 -15.52
C SER A 155 4.28 2.47 -15.99
N ASP A 156 5.37 2.72 -15.26
CA ASP A 156 6.69 2.20 -15.56
C ASP A 156 6.72 0.67 -15.39
N PRO A 157 7.02 -0.09 -16.47
CA PRO A 157 7.06 -1.54 -16.41
C PRO A 157 8.18 -2.09 -15.48
N GLU A 158 9.25 -1.34 -15.22
CA GLU A 158 10.34 -1.76 -14.32
C GLU A 158 9.88 -1.95 -12.87
N GLY A 159 8.75 -1.36 -12.49
CA GLY A 159 8.12 -1.52 -11.18
C GLY A 159 7.41 -2.87 -10.98
N TYR A 160 7.37 -3.75 -12.00
CA TYR A 160 6.59 -4.99 -11.99
C TYR A 160 7.40 -6.18 -12.50
N ASP A 161 7.05 -7.37 -12.03
CA ASP A 161 7.59 -8.62 -12.57
C ASP A 161 6.85 -9.06 -13.84
N LEU A 162 5.55 -8.68 -13.95
CA LEU A 162 4.72 -8.89 -15.12
C LEU A 162 3.87 -7.66 -15.43
N SER A 163 3.82 -7.26 -16.71
CA SER A 163 2.86 -6.28 -17.21
C SER A 163 2.03 -6.95 -18.32
N LEU A 164 0.75 -7.23 -18.02
CA LEU A 164 -0.13 -8.02 -18.87
C LEU A 164 -1.22 -7.15 -19.49
N ASN A 165 -1.30 -7.19 -20.83
CA ASN A 165 -2.27 -6.42 -21.61
C ASN A 165 -3.46 -7.30 -22.02
N THR A 166 -4.61 -7.01 -21.44
CA THR A 166 -5.85 -7.76 -21.68
C THR A 166 -6.57 -7.39 -22.97
N GLU A 167 -5.99 -6.55 -23.83
CA GLU A 167 -6.58 -6.32 -25.15
C GLU A 167 -6.69 -7.60 -25.97
N ARG A 168 -5.62 -8.42 -25.94
CA ARG A 168 -5.48 -9.66 -26.71
C ARG A 168 -5.38 -10.91 -25.85
N MET A 169 -4.86 -10.80 -24.63
CA MET A 169 -4.84 -11.90 -23.66
C MET A 169 -6.19 -12.01 -22.97
N THR A 170 -6.68 -13.23 -22.78
CA THR A 170 -7.87 -13.46 -21.98
C THR A 170 -7.55 -13.32 -20.48
N VAL A 171 -8.60 -13.23 -19.66
CA VAL A 171 -8.47 -13.15 -18.20
C VAL A 171 -7.80 -14.42 -17.65
N GLU A 172 -8.17 -15.58 -18.21
CA GLU A 172 -7.64 -16.90 -17.86
C GLU A 172 -6.14 -16.99 -18.20
N GLN A 173 -5.74 -16.59 -19.41
CA GLN A 173 -4.34 -16.57 -19.82
C GLN A 173 -3.50 -15.65 -18.94
N CYS A 174 -4.03 -14.48 -18.56
CA CYS A 174 -3.34 -13.61 -17.62
C CYS A 174 -3.15 -14.27 -16.25
N ALA A 175 -4.18 -14.94 -15.74
CA ALA A 175 -4.10 -15.63 -14.45
C ALA A 175 -3.11 -16.81 -14.51
N GLU A 176 -3.13 -17.62 -15.57
CA GLU A 176 -2.20 -18.72 -15.79
C GLU A 176 -0.74 -18.25 -15.79
N GLU A 177 -0.44 -17.14 -16.48
CA GLU A 177 0.92 -16.58 -16.52
C GLU A 177 1.38 -16.11 -15.13
N ILE A 178 0.50 -15.46 -14.36
CA ILE A 178 0.82 -15.03 -13.00
C ILE A 178 1.10 -16.24 -12.12
N ILE A 179 0.25 -17.29 -12.20
CA ILE A 179 0.42 -18.55 -11.44
C ILE A 179 1.72 -19.24 -11.85
N ARG A 180 2.04 -19.25 -13.15
CA ARG A 180 3.27 -19.85 -13.65
C ARG A 180 4.51 -19.17 -13.06
N VAL A 181 4.53 -17.83 -13.03
CA VAL A 181 5.62 -17.05 -12.43
C VAL A 181 5.68 -17.26 -10.91
N ALA A 182 4.56 -17.23 -10.22
CA ALA A 182 4.50 -17.45 -8.76
C ALA A 182 5.04 -18.82 -8.32
N LYS A 183 5.10 -19.81 -9.24
CA LYS A 183 5.66 -21.14 -8.98
C LYS A 183 7.16 -21.27 -9.28
N GLN A 184 7.79 -20.25 -9.88
CA GLN A 184 9.21 -20.28 -10.19
C GLN A 184 10.07 -20.23 -8.92
N PRO A 185 11.29 -20.81 -8.96
CA PRO A 185 12.20 -20.82 -7.82
C PRO A 185 12.49 -19.43 -7.23
N GLU A 186 12.56 -18.40 -8.08
CA GLU A 186 12.88 -17.02 -7.73
C GLU A 186 11.79 -16.39 -6.85
N PHE A 187 10.53 -16.87 -6.95
CA PHE A 187 9.39 -16.43 -6.17
C PHE A 187 9.02 -17.40 -5.03
N ARG A 188 9.90 -18.33 -4.70
CA ARG A 188 9.71 -19.16 -3.51
C ARG A 188 9.97 -18.34 -2.25
N GLU A 189 9.12 -18.56 -1.25
CA GLU A 189 9.33 -17.99 0.06
C GLU A 189 10.62 -18.55 0.69
N THR A 190 11.56 -17.67 1.00
CA THR A 190 12.82 -17.95 1.70
C THR A 190 12.77 -17.36 3.12
N GLU A 191 13.73 -17.71 3.95
CA GLU A 191 13.86 -17.09 5.28
C GLU A 191 14.11 -15.59 5.18
N ASP A 192 14.97 -15.16 4.26
CA ASP A 192 15.26 -13.74 4.02
C ASP A 192 14.03 -12.98 3.53
N SER A 193 13.27 -13.55 2.59
CA SER A 193 12.07 -12.90 2.07
C SER A 193 10.95 -12.83 3.11
N ARG A 194 10.87 -13.82 4.00
CA ARG A 194 9.95 -13.83 5.14
C ARG A 194 10.35 -12.78 6.17
N LYS A 195 11.66 -12.68 6.45
CA LYS A 195 12.20 -11.63 7.32
C LYS A 195 11.91 -10.24 6.74
N ALA A 196 12.15 -10.02 5.46
CA ALA A 196 11.85 -8.75 4.81
C ALA A 196 10.37 -8.34 4.93
N LEU A 197 9.44 -9.28 4.72
CA LEU A 197 8.01 -9.04 4.92
C LEU A 197 7.66 -8.75 6.37
N ALA A 198 8.24 -9.47 7.32
CA ALA A 198 8.04 -9.26 8.75
C ALA A 198 8.57 -7.90 9.21
N ASP A 199 9.73 -7.48 8.71
CA ASP A 199 10.32 -6.17 9.00
C ASP A 199 9.45 -5.03 8.46
N LEU A 200 8.95 -5.15 7.23
CA LEU A 200 8.00 -4.19 6.66
C LEU A 200 6.71 -4.12 7.48
N ALA A 201 6.16 -5.26 7.87
CA ALA A 201 4.93 -5.33 8.66
C ALA A 201 5.13 -4.70 10.05
N LEU A 202 6.23 -4.99 10.72
CA LEU A 202 6.55 -4.37 12.02
C LEU A 202 6.77 -2.87 11.89
N GLN A 203 7.47 -2.41 10.84
CA GLN A 203 7.67 -0.99 10.58
C GLN A 203 6.33 -0.26 10.36
N ALA A 204 5.42 -0.85 9.59
CA ALA A 204 4.09 -0.26 9.36
C ALA A 204 3.26 -0.21 10.65
N ASN A 205 3.30 -1.26 11.45
CA ASN A 205 2.61 -1.33 12.74
C ASN A 205 3.14 -0.26 13.71
N VAL A 206 4.46 -0.09 13.80
CA VAL A 206 5.10 0.99 14.58
C VAL A 206 4.64 2.37 14.12
N ARG A 207 4.63 2.62 12.81
CA ARG A 207 4.14 3.90 12.26
C ARG A 207 2.66 4.12 12.55
N ALA A 208 1.85 3.06 12.50
CA ALA A 208 0.43 3.12 12.84
C ALA A 208 0.21 3.43 14.33
N ALA A 209 0.98 2.81 15.22
CA ALA A 209 0.94 3.10 16.66
C ALA A 209 1.34 4.55 16.98
N LEU A 210 2.44 5.03 16.39
CA LEU A 210 2.88 6.42 16.52
C LEU A 210 1.82 7.40 16.02
N ARG A 211 1.12 7.08 14.94
CA ARG A 211 0.06 7.92 14.38
C ARG A 211 -1.21 7.94 15.22
N ALA A 212 -1.50 6.86 15.93
CA ALA A 212 -2.66 6.74 16.82
C ALA A 212 -2.48 7.50 18.13
N ASP A 213 -1.24 7.63 18.63
CA ASP A 213 -0.93 8.26 19.91
C ASP A 213 -1.02 9.80 19.85
N PRO A 214 -1.69 10.46 20.83
CA PRO A 214 -1.88 11.91 20.82
C PRO A 214 -0.58 12.73 20.84
N VAL A 215 0.47 12.26 21.51
CA VAL A 215 1.75 12.96 21.64
C VAL A 215 2.58 12.83 20.38
N THR A 216 2.53 11.67 19.72
CA THR A 216 3.43 11.36 18.60
C THR A 216 2.80 11.50 17.23
N ARG A 217 1.46 11.62 17.12
CA ARG A 217 0.73 11.66 15.83
C ARG A 217 1.16 12.76 14.85
N GLY A 218 1.68 13.87 15.38
CA GLY A 218 2.16 15.01 14.59
C GLY A 218 3.63 14.94 14.22
N LEU A 219 4.39 14.02 14.80
CA LEU A 219 5.82 13.91 14.60
C LEU A 219 6.16 13.29 13.25
N SER A 220 7.27 13.76 12.66
CA SER A 220 7.80 13.26 11.38
C SER A 220 9.27 12.90 11.55
N PHE A 221 9.56 11.60 11.58
CA PHE A 221 10.90 11.06 11.67
C PHE A 221 10.99 9.69 11.01
N SER A 222 12.21 9.22 10.72
CA SER A 222 12.40 7.90 10.12
C SER A 222 12.31 6.81 11.19
N VAL A 223 11.71 5.70 10.78
CA VAL A 223 11.63 4.46 11.55
C VAL A 223 12.21 3.35 10.68
N ASP A 224 13.31 2.78 11.10
CA ASP A 224 13.96 1.65 10.46
C ASP A 224 13.80 0.40 11.32
N THR A 225 13.64 -0.75 10.68
CA THR A 225 13.39 -2.04 11.34
C THR A 225 14.46 -3.04 10.90
N ASP A 226 15.03 -3.75 11.87
CA ASP A 226 15.90 -4.89 11.65
C ASP A 226 15.51 -5.99 12.64
N GLY A 227 14.70 -6.94 12.19
CA GLY A 227 14.04 -7.89 13.05
C GLY A 227 13.20 -7.18 14.13
N ALA A 228 13.36 -7.58 15.38
CA ALA A 228 12.65 -6.98 16.51
C ALA A 228 13.26 -5.66 17.04
N LYS A 229 14.27 -5.10 16.33
CA LYS A 229 14.97 -3.87 16.74
C LYS A 229 14.49 -2.69 15.91
N ILE A 230 14.03 -1.65 16.56
CA ILE A 230 13.57 -0.42 15.92
C ILE A 230 14.58 0.68 16.14
N ARG A 231 14.93 1.41 15.09
CA ARG A 231 15.74 2.62 15.14
C ARG A 231 14.92 3.83 14.71
N MET A 232 14.88 4.85 15.55
CA MET A 232 14.21 6.12 15.23
C MET A 232 15.27 7.20 14.98
N ARG A 233 15.17 7.93 13.86
CA ARG A 233 16.09 9.02 13.50
C ARG A 233 15.32 10.24 12.99
N GLY A 234 15.73 11.40 13.45
CA GLY A 234 15.11 12.67 13.06
C GLY A 234 15.27 13.75 14.10
N ILE A 235 14.44 14.78 13.99
CA ILE A 235 14.44 15.92 14.91
C ILE A 235 13.03 16.06 15.48
N VAL A 236 12.96 16.27 16.80
CA VAL A 236 11.71 16.57 17.53
C VAL A 236 11.88 17.87 18.33
N ALA A 237 10.79 18.50 18.71
CA ALA A 237 10.84 19.77 19.41
C ALA A 237 11.28 19.64 20.87
N THR A 238 10.80 18.58 21.55
CA THR A 238 10.96 18.42 22.99
C THR A 238 11.47 17.03 23.36
N ARG A 239 12.04 16.93 24.57
CA ARG A 239 12.43 15.64 25.16
C ARG A 239 11.23 14.76 25.49
N GLU A 240 10.08 15.36 25.79
CA GLU A 240 8.82 14.64 26.02
C GLU A 240 8.35 13.92 24.75
N GLU A 241 8.41 14.58 23.58
CA GLU A 241 8.13 13.95 22.28
C GLU A 241 9.06 12.79 21.98
N SER A 242 10.37 12.95 22.23
CA SER A 242 11.36 11.87 22.04
C SER A 242 11.08 10.67 22.94
N ASN A 243 10.82 10.91 24.23
CA ASN A 243 10.51 9.86 25.20
C ASN A 243 9.14 9.21 24.94
N GLY A 244 8.15 10.02 24.54
CA GLY A 244 6.83 9.55 24.14
C GLY A 244 6.91 8.61 22.93
N ALA A 245 7.68 8.98 21.91
CA ALA A 245 7.91 8.11 20.75
C ALA A 245 8.56 6.77 21.15
N ALA A 246 9.59 6.80 21.97
CA ALA A 246 10.27 5.58 22.43
C ALA A 246 9.32 4.66 23.21
N ARG A 247 8.48 5.23 24.09
CA ARG A 247 7.48 4.48 24.87
C ARG A 247 6.44 3.84 23.95
N VAL A 248 5.89 4.58 22.99
CA VAL A 248 4.90 4.08 22.04
C VAL A 248 5.48 2.94 21.22
N VAL A 249 6.67 3.12 20.67
CA VAL A 249 7.34 2.09 19.85
C VAL A 249 7.63 0.83 20.68
N MET A 250 8.12 0.98 21.91
CA MET A 250 8.43 -0.16 22.77
C MET A 250 7.18 -0.97 23.19
N ALA A 251 6.00 -0.34 23.18
CA ALA A 251 4.73 -1.00 23.47
C ALA A 251 4.16 -1.78 22.26
N VAL A 252 4.74 -1.66 21.06
CA VAL A 252 4.24 -2.38 19.87
C VAL A 252 4.62 -3.85 19.98
N PRO A 253 3.66 -4.78 19.81
CA PRO A 253 3.94 -6.22 19.80
C PRO A 253 4.99 -6.58 18.75
N GLY A 254 5.99 -7.36 19.15
CA GLY A 254 7.10 -7.77 18.28
C GLY A 254 8.35 -6.86 18.38
N VAL A 255 8.27 -5.71 19.02
CA VAL A 255 9.43 -4.86 19.30
C VAL A 255 10.14 -5.35 20.56
N MET A 256 11.42 -5.68 20.45
CA MET A 256 12.27 -6.10 21.60
C MET A 256 13.22 -5.00 22.07
N SER A 257 13.61 -4.08 21.18
CA SER A 257 14.46 -2.97 21.56
C SER A 257 14.25 -1.76 20.65
N VAL A 258 14.48 -0.57 21.24
CA VAL A 258 14.36 0.72 20.55
C VAL A 258 15.68 1.48 20.67
N LYS A 259 16.30 1.79 19.52
CA LYS A 259 17.42 2.72 19.45
C LYS A 259 16.87 4.10 19.09
N ASN A 260 16.74 4.95 20.10
CA ASN A 260 16.25 6.30 19.95
C ASN A 260 17.42 7.25 19.60
N GLU A 261 17.50 7.64 18.32
CA GLU A 261 18.48 8.60 17.80
C GLU A 261 17.81 9.93 17.42
N LEU A 262 16.65 10.24 18.03
CA LEU A 262 15.96 11.52 17.84
C LEU A 262 16.76 12.64 18.55
N ARG A 263 16.98 13.72 17.81
CA ARG A 263 17.65 14.93 18.33
C ARG A 263 16.59 15.94 18.75
N VAL A 264 16.77 16.56 19.89
CA VAL A 264 15.87 17.60 20.41
C VAL A 264 16.34 18.97 19.98
N THR A 265 15.48 19.76 19.35
CA THR A 265 15.81 21.10 18.80
C THR A 265 16.40 22.03 19.88
N ALA A 266 15.90 21.99 21.11
CA ALA A 266 16.39 22.79 22.22
C ALA A 266 17.86 22.49 22.56
N GLU A 267 18.32 21.25 22.38
CA GLU A 267 19.69 20.81 22.67
C GLU A 267 20.67 21.17 21.54
N ILE A 268 20.15 21.27 20.28
CA ILE A 268 20.96 21.67 19.12
C ILE A 268 21.29 23.19 19.15
N ARG A 269 20.43 23.99 19.78
CA ARG A 269 20.59 25.45 19.87
C ARG A 269 21.46 25.95 21.02
N SER A 270 21.84 25.09 21.95
CA SER A 270 22.81 25.44 22.99
C SER A 270 24.21 25.34 22.38
N PRO A 271 24.94 26.44 22.11
CA PRO A 271 26.36 26.35 21.84
C PRO A 271 27.03 25.73 23.06
N MET A 272 27.97 24.85 22.84
CA MET A 272 28.83 24.35 23.92
C MET A 272 29.37 25.59 24.63
N GLY A 273 28.90 25.77 25.85
CA GLY A 273 29.34 26.85 26.72
C GLY A 273 30.82 26.72 27.02
N GLU A 274 31.44 27.84 27.08
CA GLU A 274 32.78 28.26 27.46
C GLU A 274 33.64 27.26 28.24
#